data_506f98c29452d9ce604f4978683b4b9d
#
_entry.id   506f98c29452d9ce604f4978683b4b9d
#
_cell.length_a   1.000
_cell.length_b   1.000
_cell.length_c   1.000
_cell.angle_alpha   90.00
_cell.angle_beta   90.00
_cell.angle_gamma   90.00
#
_symmetry.space_group_name_H-M   'P 1'
#
loop_
_entity.id
_entity.type
_entity.pdbx_description
1 polymer ?
#
loop_
_entity_poly.entity_id
_entity_poly.type
_entity_poly.pdbx_seq_one_letter_code
_entity_poly.pdbx_strand_id
1 'polypeptide(L)'
;MALLGKELGARGRASLAAVAAGILLALAFVDLFPESLELAGEPAIFGFVAGFVFLFSTEAFRDHSPPHTPEERVGKRALGPFVLGLAIHNLADGFVLGVGAKTSEITSGLVGLGIIAHQAPVGISLAAVLVAARATRAQVIRSTVLLGLAIPLAAVLTAARHELEDVRP
;
A
#
# COMPACT_ATOMS: atom_id res chain seq x y z
N MET A 1 -7.69 -13.21 -14.08
CA MET A 1 -8.31 -12.23 -13.16
C MET A 1 -9.13 -11.12 -13.85
N ALA A 2 -8.74 -10.61 -15.02
CA ALA A 2 -9.54 -9.60 -15.75
C ALA A 2 -10.94 -10.10 -16.22
N LEU A 3 -11.16 -11.40 -16.26
CA LEU A 3 -12.46 -12.01 -16.61
C LEU A 3 -13.48 -11.93 -15.47
N LEU A 4 -13.03 -11.99 -14.21
CA LEU A 4 -13.90 -11.92 -13.03
C LEU A 4 -14.59 -10.55 -12.84
N GLY A 5 -13.95 -9.46 -13.27
CA GLY A 5 -14.53 -8.11 -13.13
C GLY A 5 -15.68 -7.81 -14.10
N LYS A 6 -15.77 -8.53 -15.21
CA LYS A 6 -16.87 -8.36 -16.20
C LYS A 6 -18.15 -9.07 -15.76
N GLU A 7 -18.03 -10.13 -14.98
CA GLU A 7 -19.13 -10.97 -14.51
C GLU A 7 -19.76 -10.46 -13.21
N LEU A 8 -19.01 -9.65 -12.42
CA LEU A 8 -19.50 -9.15 -11.15
C LEU A 8 -20.47 -7.97 -11.33
N GLY A 9 -21.70 -8.15 -10.85
CA GLY A 9 -22.67 -7.06 -10.74
C GLY A 9 -22.20 -5.96 -9.79
N ALA A 10 -22.93 -4.85 -9.73
CA ALA A 10 -22.64 -3.70 -8.87
C ALA A 10 -22.45 -4.08 -7.40
N ARG A 11 -23.35 -4.90 -6.87
CA ARG A 11 -23.29 -5.39 -5.49
C ARG A 11 -22.02 -6.20 -5.22
N GLY A 12 -21.63 -7.09 -6.15
CA GLY A 12 -20.42 -7.89 -6.00
C GLY A 12 -19.16 -7.05 -5.94
N ARG A 13 -19.06 -6.01 -6.78
CA ARG A 13 -17.93 -5.06 -6.74
C ARG A 13 -17.90 -4.23 -5.45
N ALA A 14 -19.05 -3.76 -4.98
CA ALA A 14 -19.16 -3.03 -3.71
C ALA A 14 -18.76 -3.91 -2.52
N SER A 15 -19.20 -5.17 -2.49
CA SER A 15 -18.81 -6.13 -1.46
C SER A 15 -17.31 -6.40 -1.47
N LEU A 16 -16.70 -6.56 -2.65
CA LEU A 16 -15.25 -6.75 -2.78
C LEU A 16 -14.47 -5.52 -2.26
N ALA A 17 -14.93 -4.32 -2.60
CA ALA A 17 -14.31 -3.09 -2.10
C ALA A 17 -14.45 -2.96 -0.56
N ALA A 18 -15.61 -3.32 -0.01
CA ALA A 18 -15.82 -3.32 1.44
C ALA A 18 -14.93 -4.33 2.18
N VAL A 19 -14.79 -5.54 1.63
CA VAL A 19 -13.87 -6.55 2.18
C VAL A 19 -12.42 -6.07 2.11
N ALA A 20 -12.00 -5.49 0.99
CA ALA A 20 -10.66 -4.92 0.84
C ALA A 20 -10.40 -3.82 1.87
N ALA A 21 -11.35 -2.90 2.04
CA ALA A 21 -11.24 -1.84 3.05
C ALA A 21 -11.16 -2.42 4.47
N GLY A 22 -11.94 -3.43 4.78
CA GLY A 22 -11.90 -4.12 6.08
C GLY A 22 -10.55 -4.79 6.36
N ILE A 23 -9.97 -5.48 5.37
CA ILE A 23 -8.65 -6.10 5.48
C ILE A 23 -7.57 -5.03 5.74
N LEU A 24 -7.60 -3.92 4.98
CA LEU A 24 -6.62 -2.84 5.14
C LEU A 24 -6.76 -2.13 6.49
N LEU A 25 -7.98 -1.89 6.96
CA LEU A 25 -8.20 -1.32 8.28
C LEU A 25 -7.71 -2.27 9.38
N ALA A 26 -7.98 -3.56 9.27
CA ALA A 26 -7.48 -4.54 10.22
C ALA A 26 -5.94 -4.54 10.24
N LEU A 27 -5.29 -4.57 9.08
CA LEU A 27 -3.84 -4.50 8.98
C LEU A 27 -3.29 -3.21 9.61
N ALA A 28 -3.90 -2.06 9.31
CA ALA A 28 -3.45 -0.79 9.85
C ALA A 28 -3.57 -0.70 11.38
N PHE A 29 -4.66 -1.17 11.97
CA PHE A 29 -4.92 -1.01 13.40
C PHE A 29 -4.45 -2.18 14.26
N VAL A 30 -4.36 -3.38 13.72
CA VAL A 30 -3.98 -4.58 14.49
C VAL A 30 -2.49 -4.88 14.36
N ASP A 31 -1.88 -4.48 13.24
CA ASP A 31 -0.49 -4.80 12.92
C ASP A 31 0.39 -3.53 12.89
N LEU A 32 0.18 -2.65 11.90
CA LEU A 32 1.08 -1.52 11.67
C LEU A 32 1.07 -0.44 12.78
N PHE A 33 -0.09 -0.11 13.32
CA PHE A 33 -0.18 0.95 14.33
C PHE A 33 0.45 0.54 15.67
N PRO A 34 0.19 -0.66 16.24
CA PRO A 34 0.90 -1.12 17.43
C PRO A 34 2.41 -1.20 17.23
N GLU A 35 2.88 -1.76 16.12
CA GLU A 35 4.31 -1.83 15.80
C GLU A 35 4.94 -0.44 15.71
N SER A 36 4.27 0.53 15.08
CA SER A 36 4.76 1.90 14.99
C SER A 36 4.84 2.59 16.36
N LEU A 37 3.93 2.28 17.29
CA LEU A 37 3.96 2.78 18.66
C LEU A 37 5.14 2.17 19.46
N GLU A 38 5.43 0.90 19.26
CA GLU A 38 6.57 0.23 19.90
C GLU A 38 7.91 0.82 19.41
N LEU A 39 8.02 1.11 18.12
CA LEU A 39 9.25 1.60 17.51
C LEU A 39 9.49 3.10 17.74
N ALA A 40 8.46 3.92 17.64
CA ALA A 40 8.57 5.38 17.63
C ALA A 40 7.87 6.07 18.82
N GLY A 41 7.09 5.35 19.61
CA GLY A 41 6.33 5.92 20.72
C GLY A 41 5.25 6.91 20.27
N GLU A 42 4.99 7.94 21.10
CA GLU A 42 3.94 8.95 20.83
C GLU A 42 4.04 9.65 19.46
N PRO A 43 5.21 9.95 18.87
CA PRO A 43 5.32 10.47 17.51
C PRO A 43 4.61 9.65 16.45
N ALA A 44 4.43 8.34 16.65
CA ALA A 44 3.68 7.48 15.72
C ALA A 44 2.22 7.91 15.58
N ILE A 45 1.60 8.40 16.66
CA ILE A 45 0.21 8.90 16.66
C ILE A 45 0.09 10.11 15.73
N PHE A 46 1.03 11.05 15.83
CA PHE A 46 1.05 12.23 14.97
C PHE A 46 1.31 11.85 13.51
N GLY A 47 2.22 10.91 13.26
CA GLY A 47 2.48 10.38 11.92
C GLY A 47 1.25 9.72 11.31
N PHE A 48 0.54 8.91 12.09
CA PHE A 48 -0.69 8.26 11.66
C PHE A 48 -1.80 9.28 11.30
N VAL A 49 -2.03 10.26 12.17
CA VAL A 49 -3.03 11.32 11.94
C VAL A 49 -2.63 12.18 10.75
N ALA A 50 -1.37 12.59 10.66
CA ALA A 50 -0.88 13.40 9.54
C ALA A 50 -0.99 12.66 8.20
N GLY A 51 -0.64 11.38 8.16
CA GLY A 51 -0.80 10.53 6.98
C GLY A 51 -2.27 10.39 6.55
N PHE A 52 -3.16 10.19 7.50
CA PHE A 52 -4.60 10.14 7.24
C PHE A 52 -5.12 11.47 6.67
N VAL A 53 -4.79 12.59 7.31
CA VAL A 53 -5.19 13.94 6.86
C VAL A 53 -4.61 14.24 5.48
N PHE A 54 -3.35 13.88 5.25
CA PHE A 54 -2.71 14.06 3.93
C PHE A 54 -3.45 13.29 2.84
N LEU A 55 -3.70 12.00 3.03
CA LEU A 55 -4.41 11.18 2.03
C LEU A 55 -5.86 11.65 1.83
N PHE A 56 -6.54 12.00 2.91
CA PHE A 56 -7.89 12.55 2.84
C PHE A 56 -7.92 13.89 2.08
N SER A 57 -6.93 14.75 2.30
CA SER A 57 -6.80 16.03 1.59
C SER A 57 -6.55 15.84 0.10
N THR A 58 -5.77 14.82 -0.30
CA THR A 58 -5.56 14.52 -1.73
C THR A 58 -6.87 14.17 -2.45
N GLU A 59 -7.82 13.56 -1.76
CA GLU A 59 -9.17 13.31 -2.27
C GLU A 59 -9.96 14.62 -2.47
N ALA A 60 -9.87 15.53 -1.49
CA ALA A 60 -10.61 16.80 -1.52
C ALA A 60 -10.16 17.74 -2.66
N PHE A 61 -8.89 17.67 -3.04
CA PHE A 61 -8.31 18.50 -4.12
C PHE A 61 -8.44 17.90 -5.52
N ARG A 62 -8.95 16.67 -5.66
CA ARG A 62 -9.14 16.05 -6.97
C ARG A 62 -10.35 16.64 -7.68
N ASP A 63 -10.21 16.76 -9.01
CA ASP A 63 -11.26 17.29 -9.87
C ASP A 63 -12.59 16.52 -9.70
N HIS A 64 -13.65 17.27 -9.44
CA HIS A 64 -14.98 16.78 -9.11
C HIS A 64 -15.83 16.54 -10.36
N SER A 65 -15.23 16.14 -11.48
CA SER A 65 -15.99 15.76 -12.67
C SER A 65 -17.05 14.71 -12.31
N PRO A 66 -18.33 14.95 -12.58
CA PRO A 66 -19.40 14.05 -12.13
C PRO A 66 -19.23 12.68 -12.79
N PRO A 67 -19.04 11.61 -12.03
CA PRO A 67 -19.00 10.28 -12.59
C PRO A 67 -20.40 9.86 -13.04
N HIS A 68 -20.49 9.12 -14.14
CA HIS A 68 -21.75 8.73 -14.77
C HIS A 68 -22.58 7.76 -13.92
N THR A 69 -21.96 7.05 -12.96
CA THR A 69 -22.66 6.14 -12.04
C THR A 69 -22.14 6.28 -10.60
N PRO A 70 -22.99 6.02 -9.56
CA PRO A 70 -22.56 6.01 -8.17
C PRO A 70 -21.39 5.05 -7.88
N GLU A 71 -21.31 3.94 -8.59
CA GLU A 71 -20.29 2.90 -8.44
C GLU A 71 -18.94 3.31 -9.01
N GLU A 72 -18.92 4.01 -10.15
CA GLU A 72 -17.72 4.62 -10.71
C GLU A 72 -17.18 5.71 -9.78
N ARG A 73 -18.08 6.37 -9.04
CA ARG A 73 -17.73 7.39 -8.07
C ARG A 73 -16.85 6.83 -6.96
N VAL A 74 -17.24 5.71 -6.36
CA VAL A 74 -16.50 5.08 -5.26
C VAL A 74 -15.17 4.51 -5.75
N GLY A 75 -15.18 3.73 -6.84
CA GLY A 75 -13.97 3.07 -7.32
C GLY A 75 -12.91 4.04 -7.86
N LYS A 76 -13.31 5.01 -8.70
CA LYS A 76 -12.35 5.96 -9.31
C LYS A 76 -11.80 6.97 -8.31
N ARG A 77 -12.61 7.44 -7.36
CA ARG A 77 -12.16 8.36 -6.31
C ARG A 77 -11.17 7.71 -5.36
N ALA A 78 -11.49 6.52 -4.87
CA ALA A 78 -10.62 5.81 -3.93
C ALA A 78 -9.31 5.33 -4.55
N LEU A 79 -9.26 5.08 -5.86
CA LEU A 79 -8.10 4.47 -6.50
C LEU A 79 -6.82 5.29 -6.36
N GLY A 80 -6.88 6.62 -6.52
CA GLY A 80 -5.69 7.47 -6.46
C GLY A 80 -5.05 7.53 -5.08
N PRO A 81 -5.78 7.96 -4.03
CA PRO A 81 -5.28 7.95 -2.66
C PRO A 81 -4.85 6.55 -2.20
N PHE A 82 -5.58 5.52 -2.60
CA PHE A 82 -5.24 4.14 -2.28
C PHE A 82 -3.90 3.72 -2.90
N VAL A 83 -3.69 3.95 -4.19
CA VAL A 83 -2.43 3.61 -4.87
C VAL A 83 -1.28 4.43 -4.32
N LEU A 84 -1.50 5.71 -3.99
CA LEU A 84 -0.48 6.56 -3.37
C LEU A 84 -0.11 6.04 -1.98
N GLY A 85 -1.09 5.75 -1.13
CA GLY A 85 -0.86 5.19 0.21
C GLY A 85 -0.11 3.87 0.15
N LEU A 86 -0.51 2.98 -0.76
CA LEU A 86 0.16 1.70 -0.96
C LEU A 86 1.59 1.86 -1.52
N ALA A 87 1.83 2.86 -2.35
CA ALA A 87 3.19 3.15 -2.83
C ALA A 87 4.10 3.61 -1.69
N ILE A 88 3.62 4.51 -0.82
CA ILE A 88 4.35 4.97 0.36
C ILE A 88 4.62 3.80 1.30
N HIS A 89 3.61 2.96 1.57
CA HIS A 89 3.75 1.76 2.39
C HIS A 89 4.82 0.81 1.83
N ASN A 90 4.76 0.47 0.56
CA ASN A 90 5.75 -0.42 -0.08
C ASN A 90 7.18 0.18 -0.08
N LEU A 91 7.31 1.50 -0.19
CA LEU A 91 8.61 2.17 -0.06
C LEU A 91 9.14 2.06 1.37
N ALA A 92 8.27 2.21 2.38
CA ALA A 92 8.63 2.03 3.79
C ALA A 92 9.07 0.59 4.08
N ASP A 93 8.33 -0.42 3.59
CA ASP A 93 8.70 -1.83 3.70
C ASP A 93 10.09 -2.10 3.09
N GLY A 94 10.34 -1.55 1.91
CA GLY A 94 11.63 -1.68 1.25
C GLY A 94 12.75 -0.99 2.04
N PHE A 95 12.48 0.18 2.63
CA PHE A 95 13.43 0.86 3.52
C PHE A 95 13.78 -0.01 4.73
N VAL A 96 12.77 -0.54 5.44
CA VAL A 96 12.97 -1.43 6.61
C VAL A 96 13.74 -2.68 6.21
N LEU A 97 13.42 -3.29 5.07
CA LEU A 97 14.13 -4.45 4.55
C LEU A 97 15.61 -4.12 4.26
N GLY A 98 15.89 -2.96 3.66
CA GLY A 98 17.24 -2.50 3.36
C GLY A 98 18.08 -2.23 4.61
N VAL A 99 17.49 -1.64 5.65
CA VAL A 99 18.14 -1.46 6.97
C VAL A 99 18.34 -2.82 7.64
N GLY A 100 17.32 -3.67 7.65
CA GLY A 100 17.35 -5.00 8.24
C GLY A 100 18.45 -5.89 7.66
N ALA A 101 18.72 -5.78 6.36
CA ALA A 101 19.79 -6.53 5.69
C ALA A 101 21.20 -6.25 6.23
N LYS A 102 21.39 -5.14 6.95
CA LYS A 102 22.68 -4.76 7.56
C LYS A 102 22.80 -5.13 9.03
N THR A 103 21.74 -5.62 9.67
CA THR A 103 21.78 -5.96 11.11
C THR A 103 22.28 -7.38 11.33
N SER A 104 21.48 -8.38 10.98
CA SER A 104 21.87 -9.79 11.04
C SER A 104 21.06 -10.60 10.02
N GLU A 105 21.58 -11.76 9.60
CA GLU A 105 20.84 -12.66 8.70
C GLU A 105 19.49 -13.11 9.28
N ILE A 106 19.43 -13.34 10.59
CA ILE A 106 18.22 -13.75 11.29
C ILE A 106 17.20 -12.60 11.26
N THR A 107 17.60 -11.40 11.65
CA THR A 107 16.72 -10.22 11.65
C THR A 107 16.21 -9.90 10.25
N SER A 108 17.10 -9.91 9.26
CA SER A 108 16.74 -9.70 7.85
C SER A 108 15.74 -10.75 7.36
N GLY A 109 15.92 -12.01 7.72
CA GLY A 109 15.02 -13.10 7.39
C GLY A 109 13.63 -12.94 8.02
N LEU A 110 13.55 -12.56 9.29
CA LEU A 110 12.29 -12.32 9.99
C LEU A 110 11.53 -11.12 9.43
N VAL A 111 12.20 -10.01 9.18
CA VAL A 111 11.64 -8.83 8.52
C VAL A 111 11.10 -9.19 7.13
N GLY A 112 11.89 -9.90 6.33
CA GLY A 112 11.48 -10.35 5.01
C GLY A 112 10.24 -11.25 5.04
N LEU A 113 10.18 -12.20 5.98
CA LEU A 113 9.01 -13.06 6.17
C LEU A 113 7.77 -12.26 6.59
N GLY A 114 7.91 -11.29 7.49
CA GLY A 114 6.84 -10.39 7.89
C GLY A 114 6.28 -9.62 6.69
N ILE A 115 7.16 -9.01 5.89
CA ILE A 115 6.76 -8.29 4.67
C ILE A 115 6.02 -9.23 3.70
N ILE A 116 6.53 -10.43 3.42
CA ILE A 116 5.86 -11.40 2.54
C ILE A 116 4.49 -11.79 3.08
N ALA A 117 4.36 -12.01 4.38
CA ALA A 117 3.11 -12.43 5.00
C ALA A 117 2.01 -11.37 4.83
N HIS A 118 2.31 -10.09 5.08
CA HIS A 118 1.30 -9.04 4.94
C HIS A 118 1.09 -8.56 3.49
N GLN A 119 2.01 -8.83 2.58
CA GLN A 119 1.81 -8.51 1.15
C GLN A 119 0.69 -9.31 0.49
N ALA A 120 0.35 -10.50 0.99
CA ALA A 120 -0.76 -11.28 0.47
C ALA A 120 -2.12 -10.56 0.66
N PRO A 121 -2.54 -10.15 1.87
CA PRO A 121 -3.77 -9.37 2.07
C PRO A 121 -3.74 -8.02 1.36
N VAL A 122 -2.59 -7.34 1.30
CA VAL A 122 -2.42 -6.08 0.56
C VAL A 122 -2.68 -6.29 -0.94
N GLY A 123 -2.12 -7.33 -1.53
CA GLY A 123 -2.33 -7.68 -2.95
C GLY A 123 -3.78 -8.04 -3.28
N ILE A 124 -4.47 -8.75 -2.38
CA ILE A 124 -5.91 -9.03 -2.50
C ILE A 124 -6.71 -7.72 -2.49
N SER A 125 -6.38 -6.81 -1.58
CA SER A 125 -7.04 -5.51 -1.45
C SER A 125 -6.82 -4.65 -2.71
N LEU A 126 -5.59 -4.60 -3.24
CA LEU A 126 -5.27 -3.93 -4.50
C LEU A 126 -6.11 -4.50 -5.66
N ALA A 127 -6.16 -5.83 -5.79
CA ALA A 127 -6.95 -6.47 -6.83
C ALA A 127 -8.44 -6.12 -6.72
N ALA A 128 -9.00 -6.14 -5.50
CA ALA A 128 -10.39 -5.83 -5.24
C ALA A 128 -10.73 -4.36 -5.57
N VAL A 129 -9.88 -3.40 -5.19
CA VAL A 129 -10.06 -1.97 -5.50
C VAL A 129 -9.96 -1.74 -7.01
N LEU A 130 -9.00 -2.35 -7.70
CA LEU A 130 -8.86 -2.22 -9.16
C LEU A 130 -10.07 -2.79 -9.90
N VAL A 131 -10.62 -3.92 -9.44
CA VAL A 131 -11.86 -4.50 -9.99
C VAL A 131 -13.05 -3.58 -9.73
N ALA A 132 -13.19 -3.04 -8.51
CA ALA A 132 -14.25 -2.10 -8.16
C ALA A 132 -14.19 -0.82 -9.00
N ALA A 133 -12.98 -0.31 -9.27
CA ALA A 133 -12.73 0.86 -10.12
C ALA A 133 -12.89 0.59 -11.61
N ARG A 134 -13.23 -0.63 -12.03
CA ARG A 134 -13.30 -1.05 -13.45
C ARG A 134 -12.00 -0.77 -14.22
N ALA A 135 -10.85 -0.95 -13.54
CA ALA A 135 -9.55 -0.73 -14.13
C ALA A 135 -9.34 -1.61 -15.37
N THR A 136 -8.71 -1.06 -16.39
CA THR A 136 -8.33 -1.82 -17.58
C THR A 136 -7.22 -2.81 -17.25
N ARG A 137 -7.06 -3.85 -18.07
CA ARG A 137 -5.99 -4.84 -17.91
C ARG A 137 -4.60 -4.17 -17.83
N ALA A 138 -4.37 -3.15 -18.66
CA ALA A 138 -3.12 -2.40 -18.66
C ALA A 138 -2.90 -1.64 -17.34
N GLN A 139 -3.94 -1.02 -16.80
CA GLN A 139 -3.88 -0.35 -15.49
C GLN A 139 -3.59 -1.33 -14.36
N VAL A 140 -4.25 -2.49 -14.36
CA VAL A 140 -3.98 -3.55 -13.36
C VAL A 140 -2.53 -3.97 -13.41
N ILE A 141 -2.00 -4.36 -14.58
CA ILE A 141 -0.63 -4.80 -14.75
C ILE A 141 0.34 -3.68 -14.33
N ARG A 142 0.15 -2.46 -14.83
CA ARG A 142 1.01 -1.33 -14.51
C ARG A 142 1.04 -1.03 -13.01
N SER A 143 -0.11 -0.95 -12.35
CA SER A 143 -0.18 -0.67 -10.91
C SER A 143 0.47 -1.78 -10.10
N THR A 144 0.19 -3.05 -10.42
CA THR A 144 0.79 -4.19 -9.71
C THR A 144 2.31 -4.23 -9.88
N VAL A 145 2.81 -4.02 -11.10
CA VAL A 145 4.26 -4.02 -11.36
C VAL A 145 4.94 -2.85 -10.67
N LEU A 146 4.42 -1.62 -10.80
CA LEU A 146 5.02 -0.44 -10.19
C LEU A 146 5.04 -0.54 -8.65
N LEU A 147 3.93 -0.98 -8.05
CA LEU A 147 3.85 -1.16 -6.61
C LEU A 147 4.74 -2.31 -6.13
N GLY A 148 4.78 -3.43 -6.85
CA GLY A 148 5.63 -4.56 -6.52
C GLY A 148 7.13 -4.25 -6.62
N LEU A 149 7.53 -3.37 -7.55
CA LEU A 149 8.94 -2.94 -7.70
C LEU A 149 9.36 -1.91 -6.65
N ALA A 150 8.43 -1.25 -5.95
CA ALA A 150 8.75 -0.24 -4.95
C ALA A 150 9.56 -0.81 -3.78
N ILE A 151 9.21 -2.01 -3.30
CA ILE A 151 9.90 -2.68 -2.19
C ILE A 151 11.37 -2.99 -2.53
N PRO A 152 11.68 -3.78 -3.57
CA PRO A 152 13.07 -4.11 -3.88
C PRO A 152 13.89 -2.88 -4.28
N LEU A 153 13.29 -1.90 -4.96
CA LEU A 153 13.97 -0.66 -5.30
C LEU A 153 14.37 0.12 -4.05
N ALA A 154 13.45 0.33 -3.11
CA ALA A 154 13.76 1.03 -1.86
C ALA A 154 14.79 0.26 -1.02
N ALA A 155 14.69 -1.07 -0.95
CA ALA A 155 15.65 -1.90 -0.23
C ALA A 155 17.07 -1.76 -0.78
N VAL A 156 17.23 -1.84 -2.11
CA VAL A 156 18.54 -1.69 -2.76
C VAL A 156 19.09 -0.28 -2.56
N LEU A 157 18.28 0.76 -2.72
CA LEU A 157 18.71 2.14 -2.52
C LEU A 157 19.15 2.41 -1.09
N THR A 158 18.45 1.85 -0.10
CA THR A 158 18.79 1.97 1.32
C THR A 158 20.09 1.24 1.64
N ALA A 159 20.24 0.00 1.17
CA ALA A 159 21.47 -0.77 1.37
C ALA A 159 22.69 -0.10 0.73
N ALA A 160 22.55 0.44 -0.49
CA ALA A 160 23.63 1.12 -1.20
C ALA A 160 24.05 2.44 -0.50
N ARG A 161 23.12 3.20 0.08
CA ARG A 161 23.45 4.41 0.84
C ARG A 161 24.35 4.11 2.04
N HIS A 162 24.03 3.09 2.80
CA HIS A 162 24.84 2.70 3.96
C HIS A 162 26.28 2.30 3.57
N GLU A 163 26.48 1.61 2.46
CA GLU A 163 27.82 1.29 1.98
C GLU A 163 28.64 2.53 1.63
N LEU A 164 28.01 3.57 1.09
CA LEU A 164 28.69 4.84 0.78
C LEU A 164 29.04 5.65 2.04
N GLU A 165 28.28 5.51 3.13
CA GLU A 165 28.57 6.16 4.42
C GLU A 165 29.71 5.48 5.15
N ASP A 166 29.80 4.15 5.11
CA ASP A 166 30.88 3.36 5.73
C ASP A 166 32.27 3.55 5.05
N VAL A 167 32.30 4.01 3.80
CA VAL A 167 33.55 4.27 3.04
C VAL A 167 34.04 5.72 3.15
N ARG A 168 33.29 6.61 3.80
CA ARG A 168 33.75 7.99 4.03
C ARG A 168 34.73 8.05 5.20
N PRO A 169 35.95 8.55 5.00
CA PRO A 169 36.96 8.69 6.03
C PRO A 169 36.59 9.70 7.12
#